data_5013fceeb435c85fe6b14968f8acbfa4
#
_entry.id   5013fceeb435c85fe6b14968f8acbfa4
#
_cell.length_a   1.000
_cell.length_b   1.000
_cell.length_c   1.000
_cell.angle_alpha   90.00
_cell.angle_beta   90.00
_cell.angle_gamma   90.00
#
_symmetry.space_group_name_H-M   'P 1'
#
loop_
_entity.id
_entity.type
_entity.pdbx_description
1 polymer ?
#
loop_
_entity_poly.entity_id
_entity_poly.type
_entity_poly.pdbx_seq_one_letter_code
_entity_poly.pdbx_strand_id
1 'polypeptide(L)'
;MKRRSLLSCLALFLVSLSLAVGCTNPAVYITTTTDTTSSAVASDSVNAGVARLGFSAWPGWFPWQIAYDQKIFDAKQVAVELKWFDGYLESINTLSAEQIDANTQTLNDTLSAVSGGADQVVVLVNDNSTGNDKVIVREGINSIADLKGKKVAAEEGAVDHFLLLLGLRKAGLTQKDIQFVPLETGKAASAFVGGQVDAVAVFAPFTTQALKLAGSKELFSSKDFPGAIPDHLVVTHKFADEHPERVQAMVDAWFATLDYMKKNPEKAIAIMANRAGVSVEEYKEYAEGTRIFSVEDNLKAFQPGNDMTSLMFASQEMTKFLEEVGLAKTQPDLRKLFDDRFIKAYVQKTMKA
;
A
#
# COMPACT_ATOMS: atom_id res chain seq x y z
N MET A 1 23.99 -41.14 45.02
CA MET A 1 23.24 -41.28 46.32
C MET A 1 22.14 -40.23 46.36
N LYS A 2 20.89 -40.71 46.72
CA LYS A 2 19.64 -40.01 47.12
C LYS A 2 18.99 -39.09 46.07
N ARG A 3 17.97 -39.45 45.30
CA ARG A 3 16.54 -39.85 45.47
C ARG A 3 15.76 -38.99 46.51
N ARG A 4 14.71 -38.32 46.01
CA ARG A 4 13.31 -38.19 46.54
C ARG A 4 12.65 -36.98 45.86
N SER A 5 11.56 -37.02 45.29
CA SER A 5 10.24 -37.65 45.16
C SER A 5 9.14 -36.57 45.25
N LEU A 6 8.28 -36.55 44.21
CA LEU A 6 6.82 -36.43 44.17
C LEU A 6 6.10 -35.62 45.29
N LEU A 7 5.18 -34.74 44.86
CA LEU A 7 3.78 -34.84 45.29
C LEU A 7 2.84 -33.99 44.39
N SER A 8 1.84 -34.67 43.88
CA SER A 8 0.65 -34.20 43.17
C SER A 8 -0.25 -33.39 44.11
N CYS A 9 -1.00 -32.41 43.56
CA CYS A 9 -2.28 -31.99 44.13
C CYS A 9 -3.31 -31.83 43.03
N LEU A 10 -4.21 -32.82 42.97
CA LEU A 10 -5.45 -32.87 42.20
C LEU A 10 -6.53 -32.18 43.04
N ALA A 11 -7.19 -31.17 42.52
CA ALA A 11 -8.36 -30.58 43.16
C ALA A 11 -9.57 -30.72 42.21
N LEU A 12 -10.46 -31.66 42.56
CA LEU A 12 -11.82 -31.79 42.02
C LEU A 12 -12.65 -30.61 42.52
N PHE A 13 -13.46 -30.02 41.63
CA PHE A 13 -14.62 -29.23 42.04
C PHE A 13 -15.90 -29.86 41.50
N LEU A 14 -16.77 -30.13 42.46
CA LEU A 14 -18.09 -30.80 42.34
C LEU A 14 -19.13 -29.87 41.72
N VAL A 15 -19.96 -30.49 40.88
CA VAL A 15 -21.19 -29.97 40.32
C VAL A 15 -22.26 -29.95 41.42
N SER A 16 -22.92 -28.82 41.64
CA SER A 16 -24.19 -28.76 42.40
C SER A 16 -25.33 -28.36 41.46
N LEU A 17 -26.19 -29.34 41.25
CA LEU A 17 -27.45 -29.28 40.55
C LEU A 17 -28.54 -28.84 41.56
N SER A 18 -29.21 -27.72 41.32
CA SER A 18 -30.39 -27.30 42.08
C SER A 18 -31.62 -27.34 41.18
N LEU A 19 -32.46 -28.31 41.43
CA LEU A 19 -33.87 -28.43 40.95
C LEU A 19 -34.74 -27.46 41.78
N ALA A 20 -35.52 -26.64 41.14
CA ALA A 20 -36.72 -26.02 41.72
C ALA A 20 -37.93 -26.28 40.85
N VAL A 21 -38.89 -26.97 41.43
CA VAL A 21 -40.18 -27.34 40.90
C VAL A 21 -41.22 -26.29 41.32
N GLY A 22 -42.14 -25.96 40.41
CA GLY A 22 -43.52 -25.62 40.76
C GLY A 22 -44.00 -24.23 40.39
N CYS A 23 -44.91 -24.06 39.52
CA CYS A 23 -46.34 -23.92 39.68
C CYS A 23 -46.97 -23.44 38.39
N THR A 24 -47.93 -24.20 37.93
CA THR A 24 -48.85 -23.96 36.82
C THR A 24 -49.88 -22.90 37.16
N ASN A 25 -50.16 -21.96 36.22
CA ASN A 25 -51.48 -21.38 36.05
C ASN A 25 -51.74 -21.03 34.59
N PRO A 26 -52.91 -21.31 34.02
CA PRO A 26 -53.23 -21.10 32.63
C PRO A 26 -53.87 -19.72 32.40
N ALA A 27 -53.40 -18.99 31.42
CA ALA A 27 -54.08 -17.81 30.93
C ALA A 27 -53.92 -17.59 29.44
N VAL A 28 -55.03 -17.70 28.75
CA VAL A 28 -55.50 -16.92 27.59
C VAL A 28 -54.58 -16.81 26.39
N TYR A 29 -54.94 -17.56 25.34
CA TYR A 29 -54.54 -17.32 23.95
C TYR A 29 -55.05 -15.96 23.46
N ILE A 30 -54.13 -15.07 23.14
CA ILE A 30 -54.36 -13.99 22.19
C ILE A 30 -53.34 -14.22 21.07
N THR A 31 -53.82 -14.70 19.93
CA THR A 31 -53.10 -14.75 18.67
C THR A 31 -52.95 -13.35 18.14
N THR A 32 -51.76 -12.74 18.35
CA THR A 32 -51.29 -11.64 17.52
C THR A 32 -50.23 -12.21 16.60
N THR A 33 -50.60 -12.36 15.36
CA THR A 33 -49.67 -12.56 14.24
C THR A 33 -48.83 -11.29 14.14
N THR A 34 -47.64 -11.28 14.72
CA THR A 34 -46.59 -10.33 14.39
C THR A 34 -45.75 -10.97 13.30
N ASP A 35 -45.91 -10.47 12.09
CA ASP A 35 -44.98 -10.64 11.02
C ASP A 35 -43.58 -10.17 11.49
N THR A 36 -42.74 -11.13 11.84
CA THR A 36 -41.33 -10.89 12.04
C THR A 36 -40.66 -10.92 10.67
N THR A 37 -40.88 -9.88 9.88
CA THR A 37 -40.03 -9.58 8.73
C THR A 37 -38.64 -9.27 9.27
N SER A 38 -37.75 -10.18 8.98
CA SER A 38 -36.32 -10.19 9.25
C SER A 38 -35.68 -8.84 8.89
N SER A 39 -35.25 -8.11 9.93
CA SER A 39 -34.39 -6.92 9.79
C SER A 39 -32.92 -7.26 9.54
N ALA A 40 -32.62 -8.36 8.85
CA ALA A 40 -31.26 -8.78 8.52
C ALA A 40 -30.80 -8.34 7.11
N VAL A 41 -31.64 -7.60 6.34
CA VAL A 41 -31.32 -7.20 4.95
C VAL A 41 -30.88 -5.75 4.83
N ALA A 42 -30.89 -4.97 5.93
CA ALA A 42 -30.57 -3.54 5.86
C ALA A 42 -29.09 -3.14 6.06
N SER A 43 -28.21 -4.09 6.45
CA SER A 43 -26.77 -3.78 6.62
C SER A 43 -25.94 -3.99 5.35
N ASP A 44 -26.34 -4.90 4.46
CA ASP A 44 -25.61 -5.15 3.21
C ASP A 44 -25.92 -4.11 2.11
N SER A 45 -27.13 -3.54 2.11
CA SER A 45 -27.51 -2.55 1.08
C SER A 45 -26.92 -1.16 1.29
N VAL A 46 -26.50 -0.79 2.51
CA VAL A 46 -25.86 0.49 2.78
C VAL A 46 -24.40 0.50 2.36
N ASN A 47 -23.73 -0.65 2.38
CA ASN A 47 -22.33 -0.80 1.94
C ASN A 47 -22.16 -1.17 0.45
N ALA A 48 -23.21 -1.61 -0.23
CA ALA A 48 -23.17 -2.01 -1.64
C ALA A 48 -22.83 -0.85 -2.62
N GLY A 49 -22.70 0.38 -2.10
CA GLY A 49 -22.43 1.59 -2.87
C GLY A 49 -21.07 2.26 -2.61
N VAL A 50 -20.28 1.81 -1.62
CA VAL A 50 -19.05 2.48 -1.19
C VAL A 50 -17.83 1.74 -1.72
N ALA A 51 -16.94 2.45 -2.44
CA ALA A 51 -15.63 1.91 -2.85
C ALA A 51 -14.63 2.02 -1.69
N ARG A 52 -13.99 0.92 -1.32
CA ARG A 52 -13.00 0.87 -0.26
C ARG A 52 -11.61 1.04 -0.89
N LEU A 53 -10.98 2.21 -0.66
CA LEU A 53 -9.65 2.54 -1.18
C LEU A 53 -8.62 2.46 -0.06
N GLY A 54 -7.71 1.50 -0.14
CA GLY A 54 -6.55 1.38 0.73
C GLY A 54 -5.42 2.30 0.31
N PHE A 55 -4.71 2.86 1.28
CA PHE A 55 -3.46 3.57 1.08
C PHE A 55 -2.64 3.60 2.38
N SER A 56 -1.34 3.80 2.24
CA SER A 56 -0.39 3.91 3.35
C SER A 56 0.47 5.16 3.20
N ALA A 57 1.50 5.28 4.03
CA ALA A 57 2.38 6.43 4.03
C ALA A 57 3.23 6.49 2.76
N TRP A 58 2.84 7.34 1.82
CA TRP A 58 3.63 7.70 0.64
C TRP A 58 3.23 9.08 0.11
N PRO A 59 4.18 9.97 -0.20
CA PRO A 59 3.87 11.34 -0.64
C PRO A 59 2.98 11.42 -1.88
N GLY A 60 3.15 10.51 -2.84
CA GLY A 60 2.36 10.45 -4.06
C GLY A 60 0.93 9.94 -3.88
N TRP A 61 0.60 9.38 -2.71
CA TRP A 61 -0.75 8.88 -2.42
C TRP A 61 -1.57 9.81 -1.52
N PHE A 62 -0.92 10.74 -0.82
CA PHE A 62 -1.63 11.71 0.03
C PHE A 62 -2.61 12.64 -0.72
N PRO A 63 -2.53 12.85 -2.06
CA PRO A 63 -3.60 13.53 -2.77
C PRO A 63 -4.99 12.88 -2.59
N TRP A 64 -5.09 11.58 -2.32
CA TRP A 64 -6.36 10.93 -1.97
C TRP A 64 -6.98 11.48 -0.68
N GLN A 65 -6.16 11.89 0.30
CA GLN A 65 -6.67 12.56 1.49
C GLN A 65 -7.29 13.92 1.14
N ILE A 66 -6.69 14.66 0.19
CA ILE A 66 -7.28 15.91 -0.30
C ILE A 66 -8.63 15.63 -0.96
N ALA A 67 -8.72 14.58 -1.81
CA ALA A 67 -9.98 14.21 -2.45
C ALA A 67 -11.08 13.95 -1.44
N TYR A 68 -10.77 13.32 -0.32
CA TYR A 68 -11.69 13.04 0.76
C TYR A 68 -12.06 14.32 1.54
N ASP A 69 -11.08 15.05 2.06
CA ASP A 69 -11.29 16.21 2.93
C ASP A 69 -12.00 17.37 2.19
N GLN A 70 -11.76 17.51 0.89
CA GLN A 70 -12.37 18.54 0.05
C GLN A 70 -13.64 18.05 -0.67
N LYS A 71 -14.15 16.87 -0.32
CA LYS A 71 -15.37 16.27 -0.89
C LYS A 71 -15.35 16.16 -2.42
N ILE A 72 -14.16 15.92 -3.00
CA ILE A 72 -14.01 15.78 -4.44
C ILE A 72 -14.66 14.46 -4.90
N PHE A 73 -14.60 13.40 -4.09
CA PHE A 73 -15.32 12.16 -4.36
C PHE A 73 -16.82 12.39 -4.46
N ASP A 74 -17.42 13.16 -3.52
CA ASP A 74 -18.84 13.49 -3.56
C ASP A 74 -19.19 14.27 -4.83
N ALA A 75 -18.36 15.24 -5.21
CA ALA A 75 -18.53 16.02 -6.44
C ALA A 75 -18.44 15.17 -7.71
N LYS A 76 -17.76 14.01 -7.65
CA LYS A 76 -17.70 13.01 -8.73
C LYS A 76 -18.73 11.91 -8.57
N GLN A 77 -19.64 12.01 -7.60
CA GLN A 77 -20.75 11.07 -7.37
C GLN A 77 -20.27 9.63 -7.06
N VAL A 78 -19.13 9.51 -6.38
CA VAL A 78 -18.64 8.23 -5.87
C VAL A 78 -18.45 8.31 -4.36
N ALA A 79 -19.05 7.36 -3.64
CA ALA A 79 -18.80 7.18 -2.22
C ALA A 79 -17.50 6.38 -2.05
N VAL A 80 -16.52 6.96 -1.37
CA VAL A 80 -15.23 6.31 -1.11
C VAL A 80 -14.98 6.27 0.39
N GLU A 81 -14.69 5.09 0.91
CA GLU A 81 -14.10 4.89 2.23
C GLU A 81 -12.58 4.81 2.07
N LEU A 82 -11.86 5.80 2.60
CA LEU A 82 -10.40 5.73 2.66
C LEU A 82 -9.98 4.85 3.83
N LYS A 83 -9.27 3.76 3.53
CA LYS A 83 -8.70 2.85 4.52
C LYS A 83 -7.20 3.09 4.63
N TRP A 84 -6.80 3.61 5.78
CA TRP A 84 -5.39 3.77 6.11
C TRP A 84 -4.80 2.46 6.63
N PHE A 85 -3.59 2.16 6.17
CA PHE A 85 -2.77 1.06 6.65
C PHE A 85 -1.44 1.61 7.17
N ASP A 86 -1.07 1.25 8.39
CA ASP A 86 0.24 1.60 8.95
C ASP A 86 1.36 0.80 8.27
N GLY A 87 1.10 -0.45 7.91
CA GLY A 87 1.99 -1.31 7.13
C GLY A 87 1.61 -1.33 5.65
N TYR A 88 2.55 -1.00 4.78
CA TYR A 88 2.30 -0.97 3.33
C TYR A 88 1.95 -2.36 2.77
N LEU A 89 2.72 -3.39 3.13
CA LEU A 89 2.46 -4.76 2.67
C LEU A 89 1.10 -5.29 3.14
N GLU A 90 0.59 -4.83 4.29
CA GLU A 90 -0.74 -5.18 4.78
C GLU A 90 -1.83 -4.70 3.81
N SER A 91 -1.69 -3.49 3.23
CA SER A 91 -2.65 -2.96 2.27
C SER A 91 -2.72 -3.80 0.99
N ILE A 92 -1.55 -4.24 0.48
CA ILE A 92 -1.43 -5.12 -0.70
C ILE A 92 -2.09 -6.47 -0.44
N ASN A 93 -1.83 -7.07 0.72
CA ASN A 93 -2.44 -8.35 1.12
C ASN A 93 -3.96 -8.21 1.26
N THR A 94 -4.45 -7.08 1.77
CA THR A 94 -5.87 -6.81 1.94
C THR A 94 -6.59 -6.67 0.60
N LEU A 95 -5.96 -6.01 -0.42
CA LEU A 95 -6.49 -5.99 -1.79
C LEU A 95 -6.44 -7.39 -2.43
N SER A 96 -5.33 -8.11 -2.26
CA SER A 96 -5.16 -9.47 -2.80
C SER A 96 -6.19 -10.47 -2.25
N ALA A 97 -6.65 -10.24 -1.01
CA ALA A 97 -7.72 -10.99 -0.38
C ALA A 97 -9.15 -10.46 -0.70
N GLU A 98 -9.29 -9.48 -1.60
CA GLU A 98 -10.53 -8.82 -2.00
C GLU A 98 -11.32 -8.21 -0.81
N GLN A 99 -10.63 -7.85 0.28
CA GLN A 99 -11.26 -7.21 1.44
C GLN A 99 -11.40 -5.69 1.27
N ILE A 100 -10.69 -5.11 0.29
CA ILE A 100 -10.88 -3.76 -0.25
C ILE A 100 -11.01 -3.84 -1.77
N ASP A 101 -11.52 -2.79 -2.39
CA ASP A 101 -11.84 -2.76 -3.82
C ASP A 101 -10.73 -2.15 -4.67
N ALA A 102 -9.97 -1.25 -4.05
CA ALA A 102 -8.86 -0.51 -4.64
C ALA A 102 -7.73 -0.29 -3.62
N ASN A 103 -6.50 -0.16 -4.11
CA ASN A 103 -5.33 0.17 -3.30
C ASN A 103 -4.36 1.05 -4.09
N THR A 104 -3.52 1.80 -3.40
CA THR A 104 -2.35 2.44 -3.98
C THR A 104 -1.14 1.55 -3.73
N GLN A 105 -0.40 1.21 -4.78
CA GLN A 105 0.77 0.33 -4.69
C GLN A 105 1.71 0.50 -5.87
N THR A 106 2.95 0.07 -5.70
CA THR A 106 4.00 0.15 -6.73
C THR A 106 3.82 -0.95 -7.79
N LEU A 107 4.46 -0.78 -8.94
CA LEU A 107 4.41 -1.77 -10.03
C LEU A 107 5.06 -3.10 -9.63
N ASN A 108 6.24 -3.05 -9.00
CA ASN A 108 6.94 -4.28 -8.58
C ASN A 108 6.10 -5.10 -7.60
N ASP A 109 5.38 -4.46 -6.68
CA ASP A 109 4.55 -5.14 -5.70
C ASP A 109 3.25 -5.66 -6.31
N THR A 110 2.67 -4.91 -7.26
CA THR A 110 1.54 -5.40 -8.07
C THR A 110 1.94 -6.65 -8.87
N LEU A 111 3.12 -6.65 -9.50
CA LEU A 111 3.64 -7.81 -10.23
C LEU A 111 3.86 -9.01 -9.30
N SER A 112 4.41 -8.78 -8.11
CA SER A 112 4.61 -9.83 -7.11
C SER A 112 3.27 -10.41 -6.62
N ALA A 113 2.28 -9.57 -6.35
CA ALA A 113 0.94 -9.98 -5.94
C ALA A 113 0.24 -10.81 -7.03
N VAL A 114 0.23 -10.33 -8.28
CA VAL A 114 -0.38 -11.02 -9.42
C VAL A 114 0.36 -12.33 -9.74
N SER A 115 1.70 -12.34 -9.64
CA SER A 115 2.50 -13.56 -9.72
C SER A 115 2.11 -14.59 -8.65
N GLY A 116 1.67 -14.12 -7.47
CA GLY A 116 1.13 -14.93 -6.38
C GLY A 116 -0.31 -15.39 -6.58
N GLY A 117 -0.99 -14.95 -7.64
CA GLY A 117 -2.37 -15.31 -7.97
C GLY A 117 -3.42 -14.27 -7.63
N ALA A 118 -3.04 -13.06 -7.21
CA ALA A 118 -4.00 -11.97 -7.00
C ALA A 118 -4.61 -11.49 -8.32
N ASP A 119 -5.93 -11.27 -8.33
CA ASP A 119 -6.68 -10.82 -9.51
C ASP A 119 -6.86 -9.30 -9.50
N GLN A 120 -5.82 -8.59 -10.00
CA GLN A 120 -5.68 -7.14 -9.89
C GLN A 120 -5.39 -6.50 -11.25
N VAL A 121 -5.83 -5.25 -11.42
CA VAL A 121 -5.60 -4.45 -12.62
C VAL A 121 -5.22 -3.01 -12.27
N VAL A 122 -4.22 -2.48 -12.96
CA VAL A 122 -3.77 -1.08 -12.86
C VAL A 122 -4.66 -0.21 -13.75
N VAL A 123 -5.26 0.83 -13.18
CA VAL A 123 -6.20 1.72 -13.89
C VAL A 123 -5.71 3.17 -13.99
N LEU A 124 -4.69 3.54 -13.21
CA LEU A 124 -4.13 4.89 -13.17
C LEU A 124 -2.69 4.85 -12.65
N VAL A 125 -1.80 5.66 -13.19
CA VAL A 125 -0.50 5.96 -12.59
C VAL A 125 -0.63 7.23 -11.74
N ASN A 126 -0.39 7.11 -10.45
CA ASN A 126 -0.41 8.24 -9.53
C ASN A 126 0.86 9.09 -9.66
N ASP A 127 2.00 8.43 -9.58
CA ASP A 127 3.30 9.07 -9.55
C ASP A 127 4.44 8.08 -9.87
N ASN A 128 5.67 8.57 -9.78
CA ASN A 128 6.88 7.76 -9.79
C ASN A 128 7.87 8.30 -8.76
N SER A 129 8.47 7.41 -8.00
CA SER A 129 9.54 7.78 -7.08
C SER A 129 10.79 8.23 -7.84
N THR A 130 11.28 9.41 -7.45
CA THR A 130 12.46 10.05 -8.05
C THR A 130 13.49 10.46 -6.99
N GLY A 131 13.52 9.77 -5.85
CA GLY A 131 14.46 9.98 -4.77
C GLY A 131 13.89 9.82 -3.37
N ASN A 132 12.60 9.52 -3.21
CA ASN A 132 11.97 9.35 -1.89
C ASN A 132 12.01 7.92 -1.35
N ASP A 133 12.35 6.94 -2.16
CA ASP A 133 12.81 5.63 -1.69
C ASP A 133 14.32 5.67 -1.58
N LYS A 134 14.86 5.31 -0.42
CA LYS A 134 16.29 5.46 -0.10
C LYS A 134 16.84 4.25 0.64
N VAL A 135 18.11 3.97 0.35
CA VAL A 135 18.95 3.20 1.27
C VAL A 135 19.83 4.19 2.04
N ILE A 136 19.65 4.19 3.35
CA ILE A 136 20.31 5.10 4.29
C ILE A 136 21.26 4.29 5.16
N VAL A 137 22.46 4.84 5.39
CA VAL A 137 23.54 4.15 6.08
C VAL A 137 24.11 5.00 7.22
N ARG A 138 24.75 4.33 8.17
CA ARG A 138 25.52 4.95 9.24
C ARG A 138 26.86 5.44 8.71
N GLU A 139 27.51 6.27 9.53
CA GLU A 139 28.90 6.68 9.31
C GLU A 139 29.81 5.45 9.10
N GLY A 140 30.80 5.61 8.19
CA GLY A 140 31.77 4.57 7.84
C GLY A 140 31.35 3.68 6.64
N ILE A 141 30.10 3.73 6.17
CA ILE A 141 29.65 3.06 4.93
C ILE A 141 29.61 4.12 3.81
N ASN A 142 30.41 3.93 2.78
CA ASN A 142 30.59 4.93 1.72
C ASN A 142 30.22 4.45 0.32
N SER A 143 30.07 3.15 0.13
CA SER A 143 29.70 2.51 -1.13
C SER A 143 28.73 1.36 -0.89
N ILE A 144 28.02 0.92 -1.93
CA ILE A 144 27.14 -0.26 -1.84
C ILE A 144 27.96 -1.53 -1.50
N ALA A 145 29.22 -1.61 -1.97
CA ALA A 145 30.12 -2.71 -1.65
C ALA A 145 30.41 -2.84 -0.14
N ASP A 146 30.37 -1.72 0.62
CA ASP A 146 30.59 -1.73 2.06
C ASP A 146 29.40 -2.34 2.84
N LEU A 147 28.27 -2.60 2.18
CA LEU A 147 27.13 -3.32 2.78
C LEU A 147 27.43 -4.80 3.02
N LYS A 148 28.49 -5.35 2.40
CA LYS A 148 28.87 -6.77 2.59
C LYS A 148 29.09 -7.08 4.06
N GLY A 149 28.34 -8.08 4.55
CA GLY A 149 28.35 -8.50 5.95
C GLY A 149 27.65 -7.57 6.95
N LYS A 150 27.08 -6.45 6.49
CA LYS A 150 26.34 -5.49 7.34
C LYS A 150 24.91 -5.95 7.58
N LYS A 151 24.35 -5.50 8.72
CA LYS A 151 22.93 -5.65 9.03
C LYS A 151 22.13 -4.60 8.27
N VAL A 152 21.29 -5.03 7.35
CA VAL A 152 20.46 -4.15 6.51
C VAL A 152 18.99 -4.49 6.69
N ALA A 153 18.20 -3.53 7.15
CA ALA A 153 16.75 -3.71 7.34
C ALA A 153 15.96 -3.19 6.14
N ALA A 154 14.91 -3.91 5.77
CA ALA A 154 13.86 -3.52 4.82
C ALA A 154 12.60 -4.34 5.09
N GLU A 155 11.44 -3.90 4.57
CA GLU A 155 10.21 -4.68 4.59
C GLU A 155 10.28 -5.78 3.52
N GLU A 156 10.41 -7.03 3.96
CA GLU A 156 10.63 -8.17 3.05
C GLU A 156 9.48 -8.33 2.06
N GLY A 157 9.80 -8.32 0.79
CA GLY A 157 8.82 -8.49 -0.30
C GLY A 157 8.17 -7.18 -0.78
N ALA A 158 8.46 -6.05 -0.13
CA ALA A 158 7.93 -4.74 -0.53
C ALA A 158 8.95 -3.89 -1.32
N VAL A 159 8.55 -2.69 -1.73
CA VAL A 159 9.30 -1.79 -2.61
C VAL A 159 10.68 -1.41 -2.09
N ASP A 160 10.85 -1.22 -0.79
CA ASP A 160 12.13 -0.90 -0.17
C ASP A 160 13.11 -2.08 -0.23
N HIS A 161 12.60 -3.33 -0.10
CA HIS A 161 13.39 -4.52 -0.39
C HIS A 161 13.81 -4.59 -1.87
N PHE A 162 12.87 -4.30 -2.77
CA PHE A 162 13.15 -4.25 -4.22
C PHE A 162 14.26 -3.23 -4.54
N LEU A 163 14.18 -1.99 -4.02
CA LEU A 163 15.22 -0.98 -4.20
C LEU A 163 16.58 -1.44 -3.66
N LEU A 164 16.60 -2.05 -2.47
CA LEU A 164 17.82 -2.60 -1.88
C LEU A 164 18.47 -3.62 -2.83
N LEU A 165 17.68 -4.54 -3.37
CA LEU A 165 18.16 -5.58 -4.29
C LEU A 165 18.67 -5.00 -5.62
N LEU A 166 18.04 -3.95 -6.15
CA LEU A 166 18.55 -3.22 -7.32
C LEU A 166 19.95 -2.64 -7.06
N GLY A 167 20.13 -2.00 -5.89
CA GLY A 167 21.42 -1.45 -5.49
C GLY A 167 22.48 -2.53 -5.31
N LEU A 168 22.18 -3.61 -4.59
CA LEU A 168 23.10 -4.74 -4.40
C LEU A 168 23.54 -5.32 -5.73
N ARG A 169 22.59 -5.58 -6.65
CA ARG A 169 22.90 -6.08 -8.01
C ARG A 169 23.84 -5.17 -8.77
N LYS A 170 23.63 -3.85 -8.71
CA LYS A 170 24.51 -2.84 -9.35
C LYS A 170 25.95 -2.93 -8.86
N ALA A 171 26.17 -3.36 -7.61
CA ALA A 171 27.49 -3.56 -7.02
C ALA A 171 28.01 -5.02 -7.14
N GLY A 172 27.30 -5.89 -7.85
CA GLY A 172 27.65 -7.31 -7.98
C GLY A 172 27.44 -8.12 -6.70
N LEU A 173 26.59 -7.62 -5.79
CA LEU A 173 26.21 -8.27 -4.55
C LEU A 173 24.79 -8.86 -4.67
N THR A 174 24.49 -9.76 -3.76
CA THR A 174 23.17 -10.38 -3.56
C THR A 174 22.73 -10.19 -2.11
N GLN A 175 21.47 -10.51 -1.81
CA GLN A 175 20.99 -10.52 -0.41
C GLN A 175 21.82 -11.44 0.50
N LYS A 176 22.43 -12.50 -0.04
CA LYS A 176 23.27 -13.43 0.74
C LYS A 176 24.59 -12.80 1.21
N ASP A 177 25.00 -11.69 0.60
CA ASP A 177 26.22 -10.97 0.98
C ASP A 177 26.01 -10.01 2.17
N ILE A 178 24.77 -9.79 2.60
CA ILE A 178 24.38 -8.94 3.75
C ILE A 178 23.71 -9.78 4.84
N GLN A 179 23.59 -9.22 6.05
CA GLN A 179 22.72 -9.74 7.10
C GLN A 179 21.35 -9.04 6.98
N PHE A 180 20.48 -9.60 6.14
CA PHE A 180 19.16 -9.03 5.92
C PHE A 180 18.30 -9.17 7.19
N VAL A 181 17.62 -8.07 7.57
CA VAL A 181 16.75 -8.00 8.76
C VAL A 181 15.36 -7.59 8.28
N PRO A 182 14.41 -8.54 8.17
CA PRO A 182 13.05 -8.24 7.71
C PRO A 182 12.29 -7.47 8.79
N LEU A 183 11.95 -6.23 8.50
CA LEU A 183 11.17 -5.35 9.37
C LEU A 183 10.24 -4.49 8.52
N GLU A 184 9.01 -4.30 8.98
CA GLU A 184 8.09 -3.31 8.42
C GLU A 184 8.75 -1.93 8.39
N THR A 185 8.49 -1.13 7.36
CA THR A 185 9.28 0.08 7.02
C THR A 185 9.46 1.06 8.19
N GLY A 186 8.40 1.36 8.97
CA GLY A 186 8.50 2.26 10.13
C GLY A 186 9.32 1.66 11.28
N LYS A 187 9.24 0.33 11.46
CA LYS A 187 10.04 -0.41 12.44
C LYS A 187 11.50 -0.48 11.99
N ALA A 188 11.75 -0.64 10.69
CA ALA A 188 13.09 -0.64 10.11
C ALA A 188 13.79 0.71 10.34
N ALA A 189 13.10 1.83 10.08
CA ALA A 189 13.60 3.18 10.40
C ALA A 189 13.93 3.34 11.89
N SER A 190 13.04 2.87 12.77
CA SER A 190 13.24 2.92 14.22
C SER A 190 14.42 2.06 14.67
N ALA A 191 14.59 0.86 14.11
CA ALA A 191 15.72 -0.03 14.38
C ALA A 191 17.05 0.58 13.93
N PHE A 192 17.05 1.30 12.80
CA PHE A 192 18.20 2.02 12.31
C PHE A 192 18.60 3.16 13.25
N VAL A 193 17.66 4.01 13.66
CA VAL A 193 17.92 5.10 14.63
C VAL A 193 18.39 4.53 15.96
N GLY A 194 17.81 3.41 16.43
CA GLY A 194 18.17 2.73 17.66
C GLY A 194 19.50 1.96 17.63
N GLY A 195 20.24 1.93 16.51
CA GLY A 195 21.56 1.28 16.43
C GLY A 195 21.53 -0.23 16.26
N GLN A 196 20.39 -0.80 15.92
CA GLN A 196 20.23 -2.25 15.79
C GLN A 196 20.68 -2.78 14.42
N VAL A 197 20.68 -1.90 13.40
CA VAL A 197 21.12 -2.20 12.03
C VAL A 197 22.09 -1.11 11.52
N ASP A 198 22.91 -1.47 10.55
CA ASP A 198 23.94 -0.61 9.94
C ASP A 198 23.40 0.23 8.80
N ALA A 199 22.40 -0.28 8.11
CA ALA A 199 21.72 0.35 6.99
C ALA A 199 20.23 0.01 7.00
N VAL A 200 19.44 0.86 6.32
CA VAL A 200 17.99 0.69 6.18
C VAL A 200 17.54 1.11 4.79
N ALA A 201 16.68 0.32 4.17
CA ALA A 201 15.92 0.72 2.99
C ALA A 201 14.53 1.14 3.46
N VAL A 202 14.13 2.36 3.15
CA VAL A 202 12.86 2.98 3.57
C VAL A 202 12.41 4.02 2.55
N PHE A 203 11.13 4.32 2.58
CA PHE A 203 10.53 5.40 1.79
C PHE A 203 10.04 6.56 2.69
N ALA A 204 9.75 7.71 2.08
CA ALA A 204 9.19 8.86 2.79
C ALA A 204 7.78 8.56 3.34
N PRO A 205 7.45 8.98 4.60
CA PRO A 205 8.21 9.91 5.44
C PRO A 205 9.29 9.28 6.32
N PHE A 206 9.47 7.97 6.32
CA PHE A 206 10.43 7.25 7.20
C PHE A 206 11.89 7.59 6.88
N THR A 207 12.19 8.02 5.65
CA THR A 207 13.51 8.55 5.28
C THR A 207 13.92 9.73 6.14
N THR A 208 13.00 10.66 6.43
CA THR A 208 13.24 11.80 7.32
C THR A 208 13.62 11.35 8.72
N GLN A 209 12.93 10.34 9.26
CA GLN A 209 13.26 9.76 10.57
C GLN A 209 14.67 9.19 10.58
N ALA A 210 15.05 8.40 9.58
CA ALA A 210 16.36 7.78 9.49
C ALA A 210 17.49 8.83 9.31
N LEU A 211 17.26 9.86 8.50
CA LEU A 211 18.24 10.93 8.22
C LEU A 211 18.44 11.92 9.39
N LYS A 212 17.53 11.96 10.38
CA LYS A 212 17.74 12.71 11.64
C LYS A 212 18.84 12.12 12.51
N LEU A 213 19.26 10.88 12.26
CA LEU A 213 20.39 10.30 13.00
C LEU A 213 21.69 10.96 12.59
N ALA A 214 22.44 11.52 13.55
CA ALA A 214 23.72 12.15 13.29
C ALA A 214 24.71 11.19 12.60
N GLY A 215 25.35 11.64 11.52
CA GLY A 215 26.29 10.83 10.74
C GLY A 215 25.64 9.86 9.75
N SER A 216 24.30 9.79 9.72
CA SER A 216 23.60 9.03 8.68
C SER A 216 23.61 9.78 7.34
N LYS A 217 23.53 9.03 6.25
CA LYS A 217 23.43 9.59 4.90
C LYS A 217 22.72 8.65 3.94
N GLU A 218 22.15 9.22 2.89
CA GLU A 218 21.70 8.46 1.72
C GLU A 218 22.93 7.80 1.07
N LEU A 219 22.82 6.49 0.82
CA LEU A 219 23.81 5.75 0.06
C LEU A 219 23.44 5.71 -1.42
N PHE A 220 22.18 5.46 -1.71
CA PHE A 220 21.53 5.54 -3.01
C PHE A 220 20.03 5.66 -2.84
N SER A 221 19.31 5.97 -3.91
CA SER A 221 17.86 6.12 -3.90
C SER A 221 17.24 5.74 -5.25
N SER A 222 15.90 5.84 -5.33
CA SER A 222 15.15 5.60 -6.57
C SER A 222 15.57 6.49 -7.74
N LYS A 223 16.18 7.66 -7.50
CA LYS A 223 16.74 8.51 -8.57
C LYS A 223 17.89 7.87 -9.35
N ASP A 224 18.58 6.86 -8.74
CA ASP A 224 19.62 6.08 -9.39
C ASP A 224 19.09 4.99 -10.33
N PHE A 225 17.76 4.79 -10.32
CA PHE A 225 17.00 3.81 -11.09
C PHE A 225 15.75 4.44 -11.70
N PRO A 226 15.89 5.38 -12.66
CA PRO A 226 14.77 6.12 -13.23
C PRO A 226 13.69 5.21 -13.80
N GLY A 227 12.42 5.43 -13.40
CA GLY A 227 11.26 4.67 -13.85
C GLY A 227 11.10 3.30 -13.17
N ALA A 228 11.96 2.93 -12.21
CA ALA A 228 11.89 1.63 -11.55
C ALA A 228 10.79 1.53 -10.47
N ILE A 229 10.24 2.64 -10.00
CA ILE A 229 9.23 2.63 -8.93
C ILE A 229 8.08 3.56 -9.33
N PRO A 230 7.25 3.18 -10.31
CA PRO A 230 5.99 3.87 -10.58
C PRO A 230 4.90 3.34 -9.64
N ASP A 231 4.01 4.25 -9.24
CA ASP A 231 2.94 4.05 -8.28
C ASP A 231 1.56 4.16 -8.93
N HIS A 232 0.63 3.31 -8.54
CA HIS A 232 -0.61 3.11 -9.26
C HIS A 232 -1.83 3.08 -8.34
N LEU A 233 -2.97 3.50 -8.88
CA LEU A 233 -4.26 3.02 -8.41
C LEU A 233 -4.49 1.63 -9.03
N VAL A 234 -4.56 0.63 -8.17
CA VAL A 234 -4.83 -0.75 -8.54
C VAL A 234 -6.19 -1.15 -7.97
N VAL A 235 -6.99 -1.83 -8.77
CA VAL A 235 -8.31 -2.33 -8.35
C VAL A 235 -8.39 -3.84 -8.58
N THR A 236 -9.35 -4.52 -7.94
CA THR A 236 -9.65 -5.91 -8.33
C THR A 236 -10.33 -5.92 -9.70
N HIS A 237 -10.08 -6.94 -10.53
CA HIS A 237 -10.82 -7.09 -11.81
C HIS A 237 -12.32 -7.13 -11.57
N LYS A 238 -12.75 -7.83 -10.52
CA LYS A 238 -14.15 -7.86 -10.11
C LYS A 238 -14.74 -6.46 -9.95
N PHE A 239 -14.05 -5.57 -9.22
CA PHE A 239 -14.53 -4.19 -9.02
C PHE A 239 -14.54 -3.39 -10.32
N ALA A 240 -13.52 -3.57 -11.18
CA ALA A 240 -13.46 -2.90 -12.49
C ALA A 240 -14.56 -3.35 -13.45
N ASP A 241 -14.99 -4.61 -13.37
CA ASP A 241 -16.00 -5.19 -14.26
C ASP A 241 -17.43 -4.98 -13.72
N GLU A 242 -17.67 -5.12 -12.43
CA GLU A 242 -18.98 -4.96 -11.81
C GLU A 242 -19.35 -3.48 -11.58
N HIS A 243 -18.34 -2.59 -11.36
CA HIS A 243 -18.55 -1.18 -11.02
C HIS A 243 -17.63 -0.21 -11.81
N PRO A 244 -17.56 -0.33 -13.14
CA PRO A 244 -16.67 0.51 -13.96
C PRO A 244 -16.95 2.00 -13.81
N GLU A 245 -18.20 2.39 -13.52
CA GLU A 245 -18.60 3.79 -13.28
C GLU A 245 -17.95 4.36 -12.00
N ARG A 246 -17.73 3.53 -10.98
CA ARG A 246 -17.06 3.95 -9.73
C ARG A 246 -15.56 4.09 -9.94
N VAL A 247 -14.95 3.15 -10.64
CA VAL A 247 -13.52 3.25 -11.00
C VAL A 247 -13.29 4.50 -11.84
N GLN A 248 -14.16 4.78 -12.83
CA GLN A 248 -14.09 6.01 -13.62
C GLN A 248 -14.21 7.26 -12.74
N ALA A 249 -15.15 7.28 -11.81
CA ALA A 249 -15.35 8.42 -10.91
C ALA A 249 -14.15 8.62 -9.96
N MET A 250 -13.46 7.57 -9.54
CA MET A 250 -12.20 7.65 -8.78
C MET A 250 -11.08 8.24 -9.63
N VAL A 251 -10.93 7.83 -10.88
CA VAL A 251 -9.95 8.43 -11.83
C VAL A 251 -10.28 9.91 -12.09
N ASP A 252 -11.56 10.25 -12.30
CA ASP A 252 -12.02 11.63 -12.45
C ASP A 252 -11.73 12.47 -11.18
N ALA A 253 -11.87 11.86 -10.00
CA ALA A 253 -11.57 12.51 -8.72
C ALA A 253 -10.06 12.75 -8.55
N TRP A 254 -9.21 11.83 -8.98
CA TRP A 254 -7.76 12.02 -8.95
C TRP A 254 -7.34 13.26 -9.71
N PHE A 255 -7.72 13.39 -10.99
CA PHE A 255 -7.33 14.55 -11.79
C PHE A 255 -7.95 15.85 -11.29
N ALA A 256 -9.20 15.80 -10.77
CA ALA A 256 -9.81 16.95 -10.12
C ALA A 256 -9.04 17.36 -8.84
N THR A 257 -8.46 16.39 -8.13
CA THR A 257 -7.60 16.67 -6.97
C THR A 257 -6.29 17.33 -7.39
N LEU A 258 -5.66 16.91 -8.49
CA LEU A 258 -4.47 17.57 -9.01
C LEU A 258 -4.77 19.02 -9.43
N ASP A 259 -5.94 19.27 -10.00
CA ASP A 259 -6.40 20.63 -10.32
C ASP A 259 -6.66 21.47 -9.06
N TYR A 260 -7.23 20.86 -8.01
CA TYR A 260 -7.36 21.52 -6.71
C TYR A 260 -6.00 21.90 -6.11
N MET A 261 -5.02 20.99 -6.16
CA MET A 261 -3.66 21.23 -5.66
C MET A 261 -3.00 22.41 -6.39
N LYS A 262 -3.13 22.49 -7.71
CA LYS A 262 -2.63 23.64 -8.51
C LYS A 262 -3.27 24.95 -8.09
N LYS A 263 -4.56 24.97 -7.80
CA LYS A 263 -5.32 26.17 -7.43
C LYS A 263 -5.14 26.58 -5.97
N ASN A 264 -4.83 25.63 -5.09
CA ASN A 264 -4.77 25.79 -3.64
C ASN A 264 -3.49 25.14 -3.05
N PRO A 265 -2.29 25.50 -3.50
CA PRO A 265 -1.06 24.77 -3.17
C PRO A 265 -0.77 24.73 -1.67
N GLU A 266 -0.97 25.86 -0.94
CA GLU A 266 -0.73 25.92 0.50
C GLU A 266 -1.68 25.04 1.31
N LYS A 267 -2.96 25.01 0.93
CA LYS A 267 -3.95 24.15 1.60
C LYS A 267 -3.68 22.68 1.29
N ALA A 268 -3.37 22.37 0.05
CA ALA A 268 -3.06 21.01 -0.39
C ALA A 268 -1.87 20.45 0.37
N ILE A 269 -0.76 21.19 0.43
CA ILE A 269 0.44 20.74 1.15
C ILE A 269 0.20 20.59 2.65
N ALA A 270 -0.62 21.46 3.26
CA ALA A 270 -0.96 21.37 4.67
C ALA A 270 -1.77 20.10 4.99
N ILE A 271 -2.73 19.71 4.12
CA ILE A 271 -3.48 18.46 4.25
C ILE A 271 -2.55 17.27 4.16
N MET A 272 -1.67 17.23 3.14
CA MET A 272 -0.77 16.12 2.90
C MET A 272 0.28 16.00 4.02
N ALA A 273 0.86 17.11 4.48
CA ALA A 273 1.80 17.14 5.60
C ALA A 273 1.17 16.62 6.90
N ASN A 274 -0.05 17.07 7.18
CA ASN A 274 -0.82 16.59 8.34
C ASN A 274 -1.08 15.08 8.27
N ARG A 275 -1.43 14.56 7.08
CA ARG A 275 -1.62 13.11 6.87
C ARG A 275 -0.33 12.33 7.02
N ALA A 276 0.79 12.88 6.55
CA ALA A 276 2.12 12.31 6.67
C ALA A 276 2.66 12.35 8.11
N GLY A 277 2.08 13.16 9.01
CA GLY A 277 2.58 13.37 10.36
C GLY A 277 3.89 14.16 10.42
N VAL A 278 4.14 15.04 9.44
CA VAL A 278 5.36 15.85 9.34
C VAL A 278 5.01 17.35 9.24
N SER A 279 6.01 18.22 9.37
CA SER A 279 5.82 19.65 9.11
C SER A 279 5.61 19.93 7.61
N VAL A 280 5.03 21.09 7.29
CA VAL A 280 4.87 21.55 5.90
C VAL A 280 6.23 21.68 5.22
N GLU A 281 7.25 22.13 5.93
CA GLU A 281 8.61 22.28 5.45
C GLU A 281 9.22 20.92 5.08
N GLU A 282 9.10 19.92 5.95
CA GLU A 282 9.54 18.55 5.68
C GLU A 282 8.77 17.94 4.49
N TYR A 283 7.47 18.20 4.38
CA TYR A 283 6.69 17.69 3.26
C TYR A 283 7.11 18.29 1.90
N LYS A 284 7.52 19.56 1.87
CA LYS A 284 8.02 20.20 0.64
C LYS A 284 9.24 19.49 0.03
N GLU A 285 10.10 18.91 0.89
CA GLU A 285 11.26 18.14 0.44
C GLU A 285 10.84 16.88 -0.34
N TYR A 286 9.67 16.29 -0.02
CA TYR A 286 9.15 15.11 -0.72
C TYR A 286 8.68 15.43 -2.15
N ALA A 287 8.29 16.65 -2.44
CA ALA A 287 7.86 17.07 -3.78
C ALA A 287 8.98 16.91 -4.83
N GLU A 288 10.26 17.08 -4.42
CA GLU A 288 11.41 16.89 -5.32
C GLU A 288 11.68 15.41 -5.63
N GLY A 289 11.32 14.52 -4.70
CA GLY A 289 11.53 13.08 -4.82
C GLY A 289 10.30 12.28 -5.26
N THR A 290 9.19 12.96 -5.64
CA THR A 290 7.95 12.32 -6.12
C THR A 290 7.41 13.04 -7.34
N ARG A 291 7.42 12.39 -8.48
CA ARG A 291 6.88 12.95 -9.73
C ARG A 291 5.42 12.52 -9.90
N ILE A 292 4.46 13.38 -9.60
CA ILE A 292 3.03 13.15 -9.86
C ILE A 292 2.77 13.14 -11.37
N PHE A 293 2.03 12.15 -11.86
CA PHE A 293 1.72 11.99 -13.28
C PHE A 293 0.53 12.84 -13.70
N SER A 294 0.74 13.61 -14.77
CA SER A 294 -0.32 14.31 -15.49
C SER A 294 -1.19 13.35 -16.31
N VAL A 295 -2.25 13.86 -16.91
CA VAL A 295 -3.06 13.10 -17.89
C VAL A 295 -2.21 12.62 -19.06
N GLU A 296 -1.33 13.48 -19.56
CA GLU A 296 -0.43 13.17 -20.69
C GLU A 296 0.58 12.09 -20.32
N ASP A 297 1.18 12.17 -19.10
CA ASP A 297 2.07 11.15 -18.59
C ASP A 297 1.36 9.79 -18.48
N ASN A 298 0.12 9.79 -17.97
CA ASN A 298 -0.71 8.59 -17.90
C ASN A 298 -0.96 7.99 -19.30
N LEU A 299 -1.43 8.81 -20.25
CA LEU A 299 -1.66 8.34 -21.63
C LEU A 299 -0.39 7.72 -22.22
N LYS A 300 0.77 8.34 -22.00
CA LYS A 300 2.06 7.83 -22.46
C LYS A 300 2.44 6.52 -21.78
N ALA A 301 2.26 6.42 -20.48
CA ALA A 301 2.64 5.24 -19.69
C ALA A 301 1.90 3.97 -20.14
N PHE A 302 0.63 4.08 -20.50
CA PHE A 302 -0.16 2.95 -21.01
C PHE A 302 0.13 2.59 -22.48
N GLN A 303 0.87 3.41 -23.23
CA GLN A 303 1.23 3.07 -24.63
C GLN A 303 2.37 2.05 -24.67
N PRO A 304 2.40 1.21 -25.71
CA PRO A 304 3.58 0.40 -25.99
C PRO A 304 4.82 1.27 -26.16
N GLY A 305 5.93 0.84 -25.59
CA GLY A 305 7.21 1.54 -25.62
C GLY A 305 8.38 0.58 -25.48
N ASN A 306 9.60 1.13 -25.49
CA ASN A 306 10.84 0.38 -25.41
C ASN A 306 11.77 0.90 -24.30
N ASP A 307 11.22 1.66 -23.36
CA ASP A 307 11.90 2.17 -22.16
C ASP A 307 10.99 2.11 -20.94
N MET A 308 11.54 2.45 -19.77
CA MET A 308 10.85 2.39 -18.46
C MET A 308 9.70 3.39 -18.31
N THR A 309 9.42 4.23 -19.30
CA THR A 309 8.24 5.11 -19.31
C THR A 309 6.98 4.39 -19.80
N SER A 310 7.11 3.22 -20.43
CA SER A 310 6.01 2.33 -20.79
C SER A 310 5.78 1.29 -19.72
N LEU A 311 4.58 1.22 -19.18
CA LEU A 311 4.20 0.23 -18.15
C LEU A 311 4.44 -1.21 -18.62
N MET A 312 4.11 -1.52 -19.87
CA MET A 312 4.32 -2.84 -20.42
C MET A 312 5.80 -3.21 -20.48
N PHE A 313 6.66 -2.30 -20.96
CA PHE A 313 8.09 -2.53 -21.00
C PHE A 313 8.68 -2.64 -19.57
N ALA A 314 8.32 -1.70 -18.69
CA ALA A 314 8.76 -1.70 -17.30
C ALA A 314 8.36 -3.01 -16.60
N SER A 315 7.12 -3.50 -16.81
CA SER A 315 6.66 -4.76 -16.23
C SER A 315 7.46 -5.96 -16.72
N GLN A 316 7.80 -6.00 -18.01
CA GLN A 316 8.60 -7.08 -18.57
C GLN A 316 10.00 -7.15 -17.95
N GLU A 317 10.64 -5.98 -17.80
CA GLU A 317 11.98 -5.92 -17.19
C GLU A 317 11.94 -6.19 -15.68
N MET A 318 10.94 -5.65 -14.99
CA MET A 318 10.77 -5.89 -13.55
C MET A 318 10.45 -7.36 -13.27
N THR A 319 9.55 -7.99 -14.03
CA THR A 319 9.21 -9.41 -13.83
C THR A 319 10.45 -10.31 -13.90
N LYS A 320 11.32 -10.08 -14.91
CA LYS A 320 12.59 -10.82 -15.01
C LYS A 320 13.45 -10.66 -13.76
N PHE A 321 13.56 -9.42 -13.26
CA PHE A 321 14.32 -9.15 -12.05
C PHE A 321 13.69 -9.79 -10.81
N LEU A 322 12.37 -9.65 -10.65
CA LEU A 322 11.64 -10.22 -9.51
C LEU A 322 11.74 -11.75 -9.45
N GLU A 323 11.72 -12.43 -10.60
CA GLU A 323 11.98 -13.88 -10.69
C GLU A 323 13.40 -14.21 -10.28
N GLU A 324 14.40 -13.47 -10.80
CA GLU A 324 15.81 -13.67 -10.50
C GLU A 324 16.11 -13.58 -8.99
N VAL A 325 15.48 -12.63 -8.31
CA VAL A 325 15.69 -12.39 -6.87
C VAL A 325 14.69 -13.14 -5.97
N GLY A 326 13.74 -13.88 -6.56
CA GLY A 326 12.78 -14.71 -5.82
C GLY A 326 11.58 -13.97 -5.24
N LEU A 327 11.29 -12.74 -5.69
CA LEU A 327 10.13 -11.94 -5.30
C LEU A 327 8.89 -12.22 -6.17
N ALA A 328 9.04 -12.83 -7.35
CA ALA A 328 7.95 -13.36 -8.15
C ALA A 328 8.07 -14.89 -8.27
N LYS A 329 6.93 -15.59 -8.16
CA LYS A 329 6.87 -17.06 -8.23
C LYS A 329 6.62 -17.58 -9.63
N THR A 330 5.88 -16.81 -10.43
CA THR A 330 5.47 -17.15 -11.79
C THR A 330 5.43 -15.88 -12.62
N GLN A 331 5.47 -16.03 -13.95
CA GLN A 331 5.28 -14.88 -14.83
C GLN A 331 3.79 -14.48 -14.88
N PRO A 332 3.44 -13.24 -14.50
CA PRO A 332 2.06 -12.77 -14.58
C PRO A 332 1.63 -12.59 -16.04
N ASP A 333 0.33 -12.73 -16.33
CA ASP A 333 -0.21 -12.37 -17.65
C ASP A 333 -0.34 -10.85 -17.78
N LEU A 334 0.71 -10.21 -18.27
CA LEU A 334 0.79 -8.76 -18.40
C LEU A 334 -0.30 -8.14 -19.29
N ARG A 335 -0.97 -8.95 -20.16
CA ARG A 335 -2.04 -8.46 -21.04
C ARG A 335 -3.30 -8.07 -20.26
N LYS A 336 -3.47 -8.63 -19.05
CA LYS A 336 -4.60 -8.36 -18.17
C LYS A 336 -4.26 -7.33 -17.08
N LEU A 337 -2.98 -6.98 -16.94
CA LEU A 337 -2.50 -6.17 -15.82
C LEU A 337 -2.90 -4.68 -15.96
N PHE A 338 -3.16 -4.19 -17.16
CA PHE A 338 -3.38 -2.77 -17.44
C PHE A 338 -4.70 -2.52 -18.12
N ASP A 339 -5.47 -1.55 -17.62
CA ASP A 339 -6.74 -1.12 -18.21
C ASP A 339 -6.76 0.41 -18.43
N ASP A 340 -6.44 0.84 -19.63
CA ASP A 340 -6.36 2.23 -20.03
C ASP A 340 -7.71 2.86 -20.39
N ARG A 341 -8.82 2.09 -20.37
CA ARG A 341 -10.16 2.58 -20.74
C ARG A 341 -10.58 3.78 -19.91
N PHE A 342 -10.22 3.81 -18.62
CA PHE A 342 -10.61 4.87 -17.69
C PHE A 342 -9.89 6.19 -17.97
N ILE A 343 -8.59 6.13 -18.29
CA ILE A 343 -7.81 7.32 -18.70
C ILE A 343 -8.32 7.86 -20.03
N LYS A 344 -8.58 6.98 -21.01
CA LYS A 344 -9.13 7.36 -22.30
C LYS A 344 -10.51 8.00 -22.18
N ALA A 345 -11.38 7.45 -21.33
CA ALA A 345 -12.70 8.02 -21.08
C ALA A 345 -12.62 9.40 -20.41
N TYR A 346 -11.69 9.60 -19.45
CA TYR A 346 -11.43 10.90 -18.84
C TYR A 346 -11.05 11.94 -19.91
N VAL A 347 -10.10 11.61 -20.80
CA VAL A 347 -9.65 12.50 -21.88
C VAL A 347 -10.80 12.84 -22.83
N GLN A 348 -11.57 11.84 -23.27
CA GLN A 348 -12.72 12.07 -24.17
C GLN A 348 -13.78 12.99 -23.53
N LYS A 349 -14.00 12.88 -22.22
CA LYS A 349 -14.93 13.73 -21.47
C LYS A 349 -14.44 15.17 -21.37
N THR A 350 -13.14 15.37 -21.09
CA THR A 350 -12.56 16.70 -20.91
C THR A 350 -12.35 17.44 -22.24
N MET A 351 -12.15 16.72 -23.35
CA MET A 351 -12.06 17.35 -24.69
C MET A 351 -13.43 17.82 -25.23
N LYS A 352 -14.55 17.33 -24.68
CA LYS A 352 -15.91 17.71 -25.08
C LYS A 352 -16.53 18.81 -24.21
N ALA A 353 -15.91 19.15 -23.09
CA ALA A 353 -16.34 20.19 -22.15
C ALA A 353 -15.65 21.52 -22.45
#